data_b6a155f55f1162220dfe0c84147a72bc
#
_entry.id   b6a155f55f1162220dfe0c84147a72bc
#
_cell.length_a   1.000
_cell.length_b   1.000
_cell.length_c   1.000
_cell.angle_alpha   90.00
_cell.angle_beta   90.00
_cell.angle_gamma   90.00
#
_symmetry.space_group_name_H-M   'P 1'
#
loop_
_entity.id
_entity.type
_entity.pdbx_description
1 polymer ?
#
loop_
_entity_poly.entity_id
_entity_poly.type
_entity_poly.pdbx_seq_one_letter_code
_entity_poly.pdbx_strand_id
1 'polypeptide(L)'
;MVRTGWPMEYLARSLDSYKNMPKENLILFPHRIAPEKQPDIFRDLPTQLPDYEFIVCQDQVLTKNEYHNLLGRAKIVFSANLQETLGISWYEGALVDTIPMVPDRLSYQEMGLEEFKYPSEWTASFKAYTHHKEAITERIKDYIENYDNYIPLIRKQVTKLKNDFFSGKKLYEGIIS
;
A
#
# COMPACT_ATOMS: atom_id res chain seq x y z
N MET A 1 -1.93 20.39 -17.69
CA MET A 1 -2.84 20.10 -16.56
C MET A 1 -2.20 20.55 -15.26
N VAL A 2 -2.88 21.37 -14.47
CA VAL A 2 -2.38 21.77 -13.16
C VAL A 2 -2.72 20.67 -12.16
N ARG A 3 -1.68 20.07 -11.57
CA ARG A 3 -1.86 19.05 -10.54
C ARG A 3 -2.16 19.74 -9.20
N THR A 4 -3.31 19.43 -8.60
CA THR A 4 -3.65 19.92 -7.27
C THR A 4 -3.27 18.88 -6.23
N GLY A 5 -2.74 19.34 -5.09
CA GLY A 5 -2.43 18.48 -3.95
C GLY A 5 -3.62 18.30 -3.02
N TRP A 6 -3.51 17.36 -2.10
CA TRP A 6 -4.48 17.08 -1.05
C TRP A 6 -3.85 17.29 0.32
N PRO A 7 -4.51 18.01 1.24
CA PRO A 7 -3.91 18.34 2.55
C PRO A 7 -3.94 17.15 3.51
N MET A 8 -2.94 16.26 3.39
CA MET A 8 -2.83 15.03 4.18
C MET A 8 -1.68 15.06 5.19
N GLU A 9 -1.16 16.23 5.52
CA GLU A 9 -0.03 16.38 6.45
C GLU A 9 -0.32 15.82 7.84
N TYR A 10 -1.58 15.85 8.27
CA TYR A 10 -1.99 15.32 9.57
C TYR A 10 -1.73 13.81 9.71
N LEU A 11 -1.70 13.07 8.62
CA LEU A 11 -1.47 11.62 8.65
C LEU A 11 -0.09 11.28 9.18
N ALA A 12 0.94 12.00 8.76
CA ALA A 12 2.30 11.79 9.24
C ALA A 12 2.39 11.99 10.76
N ARG A 13 1.70 12.99 11.30
CA ARG A 13 1.67 13.24 12.74
C ARG A 13 0.91 12.15 13.50
N SER A 14 -0.22 11.72 12.96
CA SER A 14 -1.04 10.67 13.58
C SER A 14 -0.34 9.33 13.65
N LEU A 15 0.57 9.05 12.70
CA LEU A 15 1.24 7.76 12.56
C LEU A 15 2.66 7.75 13.13
N ASP A 16 3.18 8.89 13.57
CA ASP A 16 4.56 9.02 14.01
C ASP A 16 4.94 8.04 15.14
N SER A 17 4.06 7.83 16.10
CA SER A 17 4.30 6.90 17.21
C SER A 17 4.35 5.43 16.80
N TYR A 18 3.89 5.09 15.60
CA TYR A 18 3.86 3.71 15.08
C TYR A 18 5.02 3.41 14.13
N LYS A 19 5.81 4.39 13.76
CA LYS A 19 6.84 4.29 12.73
C LYS A 19 8.00 3.34 13.11
N ASN A 20 8.38 3.27 14.37
CA ASN A 20 9.53 2.50 14.82
C ASN A 20 9.15 1.17 15.48
N MET A 21 7.99 0.65 15.20
CA MET A 21 7.55 -0.64 15.73
C MET A 21 8.34 -1.79 15.08
N PRO A 22 8.62 -2.87 15.85
CA PRO A 22 9.20 -4.08 15.27
C PRO A 22 8.33 -4.64 14.16
N LYS A 23 8.93 -4.93 13.00
CA LYS A 23 8.22 -5.48 11.85
C LYS A 23 8.07 -6.98 11.94
N GLU A 24 6.91 -7.49 11.52
CA GLU A 24 6.57 -8.90 11.45
C GLU A 24 6.33 -9.31 9.99
N ASN A 25 6.38 -10.60 9.72
CA ASN A 25 6.08 -11.13 8.38
C ASN A 25 4.56 -11.10 8.13
N LEU A 26 4.02 -9.90 8.14
CA LEU A 26 2.60 -9.60 8.08
C LEU A 26 2.29 -8.79 6.83
N ILE A 27 1.28 -9.22 6.09
CA ILE A 27 0.76 -8.55 4.90
C ILE A 27 -0.67 -8.12 5.18
N LEU A 28 -0.99 -6.84 4.93
CA LEU A 28 -2.31 -6.28 5.17
C LEU A 28 -3.08 -6.02 3.88
N PHE A 29 -4.37 -6.27 3.94
CA PHE A 29 -5.37 -5.80 2.99
C PHE A 29 -6.24 -4.76 3.71
N PRO A 30 -5.95 -3.46 3.56
CA PRO A 30 -6.63 -2.41 4.32
C PRO A 30 -7.91 -1.92 3.67
N HIS A 31 -8.23 -2.44 2.49
CA HIS A 31 -9.33 -1.92 1.68
C HIS A 31 -10.69 -2.42 2.13
N ARG A 32 -11.73 -1.66 1.74
CA ARG A 32 -13.11 -2.09 1.84
C ARG A 32 -13.31 -3.41 1.10
N ILE A 33 -14.13 -4.30 1.64
CA ILE A 33 -14.50 -5.55 0.97
C ILE A 33 -15.52 -5.22 -0.11
N ALA A 34 -15.05 -5.15 -1.35
CA ALA A 34 -15.85 -4.86 -2.52
C ALA A 34 -15.21 -5.52 -3.75
N PRO A 35 -16.00 -5.89 -4.78
CA PRO A 35 -15.46 -6.60 -5.95
C PRO A 35 -14.31 -5.89 -6.63
N GLU A 36 -14.35 -4.56 -6.72
CA GLU A 36 -13.30 -3.75 -7.35
C GLU A 36 -11.99 -3.73 -6.55
N LYS A 37 -11.99 -4.20 -5.32
CA LYS A 37 -10.78 -4.32 -4.49
C LYS A 37 -10.16 -5.71 -4.56
N GLN A 38 -10.86 -6.66 -5.16
CA GLN A 38 -10.42 -8.04 -5.38
C GLN A 38 -9.91 -8.76 -4.12
N PRO A 39 -10.72 -8.81 -3.04
CA PRO A 39 -10.29 -9.46 -1.80
C PRO A 39 -10.01 -10.96 -1.98
N ASP A 40 -10.63 -11.61 -2.96
CA ASP A 40 -10.46 -13.04 -3.21
C ASP A 40 -9.02 -13.38 -3.60
N ILE A 41 -8.34 -12.49 -4.32
CA ILE A 41 -6.92 -12.65 -4.65
C ILE A 41 -6.11 -12.69 -3.36
N PHE A 42 -6.33 -11.73 -2.48
CA PHE A 42 -5.60 -11.64 -1.21
C PHE A 42 -5.88 -12.85 -0.32
N ARG A 43 -7.12 -13.33 -0.29
CA ARG A 43 -7.50 -14.49 0.52
C ARG A 43 -6.90 -15.81 0.02
N ASP A 44 -6.54 -15.88 -1.25
CA ASP A 44 -5.89 -17.06 -1.83
C ASP A 44 -4.38 -17.10 -1.57
N LEU A 45 -3.73 -15.94 -1.42
CA LEU A 45 -2.28 -15.84 -1.24
C LEU A 45 -1.72 -16.68 -0.08
N PRO A 46 -2.37 -16.78 1.10
CA PRO A 46 -1.86 -17.60 2.21
C PRO A 46 -1.64 -19.08 1.86
N THR A 47 -2.36 -19.59 0.88
CA THR A 47 -2.20 -20.99 0.44
C THR A 47 -0.81 -21.26 -0.12
N GLN A 48 -0.14 -20.23 -0.65
CA GLN A 48 1.21 -20.32 -1.21
C GLN A 48 2.29 -19.88 -0.24
N LEU A 49 1.92 -19.16 0.82
CA LEU A 49 2.85 -18.52 1.77
C LEU A 49 2.40 -18.79 3.21
N PRO A 50 2.40 -20.08 3.64
CA PRO A 50 1.84 -20.45 4.96
C PRO A 50 2.63 -19.91 6.14
N ASP A 51 3.89 -19.48 5.92
CA ASP A 51 4.74 -18.97 7.00
C ASP A 51 4.52 -17.46 7.26
N TYR A 52 3.72 -16.81 6.44
CA TYR A 52 3.43 -15.38 6.57
C TYR A 52 1.98 -15.18 7.04
N GLU A 53 1.77 -14.10 7.79
CA GLU A 53 0.44 -13.73 8.26
C GLU A 53 -0.23 -12.76 7.27
N PHE A 54 -1.49 -13.03 6.94
CA PHE A 54 -2.30 -12.22 6.04
C PHE A 54 -3.56 -11.76 6.78
N ILE A 55 -3.78 -10.45 6.86
CA ILE A 55 -4.94 -9.89 7.56
C ILE A 55 -5.74 -9.02 6.60
N VAL A 56 -7.04 -9.32 6.46
CA VAL A 56 -8.02 -8.43 5.86
C VAL A 56 -8.58 -7.55 6.97
N CYS A 57 -8.25 -6.27 6.97
CA CYS A 57 -8.60 -5.39 8.09
C CYS A 57 -10.10 -5.28 8.33
N GLN A 58 -10.91 -5.34 7.27
CA GLN A 58 -12.37 -5.25 7.35
C GLN A 58 -13.05 -6.53 7.86
N ASP A 59 -12.33 -7.63 8.04
CA ASP A 59 -12.87 -8.85 8.68
C ASP A 59 -13.03 -8.67 10.19
N GLN A 60 -12.50 -7.59 10.75
CA GLN A 60 -12.53 -7.26 12.17
C GLN A 60 -13.05 -5.85 12.38
N VAL A 61 -13.62 -5.61 13.58
CA VAL A 61 -13.95 -4.25 13.99
C VAL A 61 -12.71 -3.68 14.67
N LEU A 62 -11.97 -2.82 13.96
CA LEU A 62 -10.73 -2.22 14.46
C LEU A 62 -10.98 -0.76 14.84
N THR A 63 -10.43 -0.37 15.99
CA THR A 63 -10.30 1.05 16.31
C THR A 63 -9.22 1.66 15.42
N LYS A 64 -9.17 3.00 15.33
CA LYS A 64 -8.12 3.70 14.60
C LYS A 64 -6.72 3.32 15.11
N ASN A 65 -6.55 3.22 16.42
CA ASN A 65 -5.26 2.85 17.03
C ASN A 65 -4.87 1.41 16.72
N GLU A 66 -5.82 0.49 16.74
CA GLU A 66 -5.58 -0.92 16.37
C GLU A 66 -5.17 -1.04 14.90
N TYR A 67 -5.83 -0.30 14.01
CA TYR A 67 -5.48 -0.26 12.60
C TYR A 67 -4.06 0.30 12.38
N HIS A 68 -3.72 1.42 13.03
CA HIS A 68 -2.38 2.00 12.95
C HIS A 68 -1.32 1.06 13.52
N ASN A 69 -1.65 0.33 14.58
CA ASN A 69 -0.76 -0.68 15.15
C ASN A 69 -0.44 -1.78 14.13
N LEU A 70 -1.47 -2.28 13.44
CA LEU A 70 -1.27 -3.28 12.37
C LEU A 70 -0.39 -2.73 11.26
N LEU A 71 -0.63 -1.49 10.80
CA LEU A 71 0.20 -0.85 9.78
C LEU A 71 1.67 -0.79 10.22
N GLY A 72 1.90 -0.38 11.47
CA GLY A 72 3.27 -0.27 12.01
C GLY A 72 4.00 -1.60 12.12
N ARG A 73 3.27 -2.69 12.36
CA ARG A 73 3.83 -4.04 12.49
C ARG A 73 4.01 -4.75 11.15
N ALA A 74 3.23 -4.39 10.15
CA ALA A 74 3.24 -5.06 8.86
C ALA A 74 4.46 -4.67 8.01
N LYS A 75 4.90 -5.59 7.17
CA LYS A 75 5.91 -5.31 6.15
C LYS A 75 5.32 -4.87 4.83
N ILE A 76 4.10 -5.31 4.50
CA ILE A 76 3.47 -5.03 3.20
C ILE A 76 2.02 -4.59 3.40
N VAL A 77 1.62 -3.57 2.65
CA VAL A 77 0.21 -3.25 2.36
C VAL A 77 -0.03 -3.63 0.90
N PHE A 78 -0.96 -4.55 0.68
CA PHE A 78 -1.25 -5.10 -0.64
C PHE A 78 -2.46 -4.43 -1.27
N SER A 79 -2.36 -4.12 -2.56
CA SER A 79 -3.48 -3.67 -3.38
C SER A 79 -3.56 -4.46 -4.69
N ALA A 80 -4.77 -4.86 -5.06
CA ALA A 80 -5.13 -5.36 -6.39
C ALA A 80 -6.33 -4.58 -6.93
N ASN A 81 -6.45 -3.31 -6.53
CA ASN A 81 -7.60 -2.47 -6.81
C ASN A 81 -7.79 -2.25 -8.31
N LEU A 82 -9.05 -2.44 -8.76
CA LEU A 82 -9.49 -2.09 -10.10
C LEU A 82 -10.04 -0.66 -10.16
N GLN A 83 -10.37 -0.07 -9.01
CA GLN A 83 -10.79 1.32 -8.86
C GLN A 83 -10.13 1.91 -7.62
N GLU A 84 -9.50 3.06 -7.78
CA GLU A 84 -8.88 3.81 -6.69
C GLU A 84 -8.70 5.27 -7.11
N THR A 85 -8.88 6.20 -6.18
CA THR A 85 -8.71 7.64 -6.43
C THR A 85 -7.37 8.11 -5.88
N LEU A 86 -7.20 8.12 -4.56
CA LEU A 86 -5.98 8.62 -3.91
C LEU A 86 -5.13 7.51 -3.28
N GLY A 87 -5.76 6.43 -2.82
CA GLY A 87 -5.05 5.35 -2.15
C GLY A 87 -4.45 5.74 -0.82
N ILE A 88 -5.23 6.35 0.07
CA ILE A 88 -4.74 6.85 1.36
C ILE A 88 -4.10 5.74 2.20
N SER A 89 -4.65 4.53 2.15
CA SER A 89 -4.15 3.41 2.96
C SER A 89 -2.72 3.00 2.64
N TRP A 90 -2.31 3.06 1.36
CA TRP A 90 -0.91 2.76 1.03
C TRP A 90 0.04 3.86 1.46
N TYR A 91 -0.43 5.12 1.44
CA TYR A 91 0.34 6.24 1.97
C TYR A 91 0.50 6.12 3.49
N GLU A 92 -0.57 5.78 4.20
CA GLU A 92 -0.50 5.53 5.64
C GLU A 92 0.52 4.44 5.98
N GLY A 93 0.50 3.33 5.22
CA GLY A 93 1.48 2.26 5.37
C GLY A 93 2.91 2.73 5.13
N ALA A 94 3.14 3.47 4.05
CA ALA A 94 4.47 3.99 3.71
C ALA A 94 5.00 4.93 4.80
N LEU A 95 4.14 5.72 5.45
CA LEU A 95 4.52 6.60 6.55
C LEU A 95 5.09 5.85 7.76
N VAL A 96 4.77 4.58 7.93
CA VAL A 96 5.28 3.74 9.01
C VAL A 96 6.24 2.65 8.49
N ASP A 97 6.89 2.92 7.37
CA ASP A 97 7.89 2.05 6.73
C ASP A 97 7.31 0.68 6.31
N THR A 98 6.05 0.65 5.87
CA THR A 98 5.40 -0.54 5.32
C THR A 98 5.43 -0.47 3.80
N ILE A 99 5.87 -1.55 3.14
CA ILE A 99 6.03 -1.60 1.68
C ILE A 99 4.65 -1.55 1.00
N PRO A 100 4.42 -0.57 0.11
CA PRO A 100 3.21 -0.54 -0.70
C PRO A 100 3.38 -1.44 -1.93
N MET A 101 2.64 -2.54 -2.00
CA MET A 101 2.63 -3.42 -3.17
C MET A 101 1.37 -3.13 -3.98
N VAL A 102 1.51 -2.44 -5.10
CA VAL A 102 0.39 -1.92 -5.89
C VAL A 102 0.51 -2.28 -7.36
N PRO A 103 -0.62 -2.41 -8.08
CA PRO A 103 -0.57 -2.67 -9.52
C PRO A 103 -0.22 -1.41 -10.31
N ASP A 104 0.45 -1.57 -11.45
CA ASP A 104 0.80 -0.47 -12.34
C ASP A 104 -0.42 -0.04 -13.15
N ARG A 105 -1.40 0.54 -12.47
CA ARG A 105 -2.63 1.06 -13.06
C ARG A 105 -3.23 2.14 -12.18
N LEU A 106 -4.25 2.83 -12.67
CA LEU A 106 -4.96 3.91 -11.95
C LEU A 106 -3.99 4.99 -11.52
N SER A 107 -4.26 5.62 -10.38
CA SER A 107 -3.39 6.64 -9.79
C SER A 107 -2.00 6.10 -9.41
N TYR A 108 -1.87 4.79 -9.18
CA TYR A 108 -0.58 4.19 -8.84
C TYR A 108 0.47 4.34 -9.95
N GLN A 109 0.07 4.41 -11.22
CA GLN A 109 1.00 4.61 -12.34
C GLN A 109 1.82 5.88 -12.15
N GLU A 110 1.17 6.94 -11.72
CA GLU A 110 1.76 8.27 -11.53
C GLU A 110 2.41 8.41 -10.16
N MET A 111 1.75 7.91 -9.12
CA MET A 111 2.13 8.12 -7.73
C MET A 111 3.18 7.13 -7.22
N GLY A 112 3.17 5.88 -7.71
CA GLY A 112 4.04 4.82 -7.20
C GLY A 112 5.43 4.83 -7.81
N LEU A 113 6.43 4.43 -7.01
CA LEU A 113 7.76 4.11 -7.51
C LEU A 113 7.72 2.77 -8.25
N GLU A 114 8.58 2.62 -9.26
CA GLU A 114 8.64 1.38 -10.05
C GLU A 114 8.87 0.14 -9.20
N GLU A 115 9.68 0.25 -8.16
CA GLU A 115 10.04 -0.85 -7.26
C GLU A 115 8.83 -1.41 -6.49
N PHE A 116 7.75 -0.63 -6.37
CA PHE A 116 6.54 -1.00 -5.63
C PHE A 116 5.36 -1.33 -6.53
N LYS A 117 5.51 -1.15 -7.84
CA LYS A 117 4.45 -1.46 -8.81
C LYS A 117 4.72 -2.82 -9.46
N TYR A 118 3.69 -3.66 -9.51
CA TYR A 118 3.74 -4.89 -10.29
C TYR A 118 2.90 -4.75 -11.56
N PRO A 119 3.16 -5.56 -12.61
CA PRO A 119 2.42 -5.45 -13.86
C PRO A 119 0.90 -5.56 -13.65
N SER A 120 0.15 -4.64 -14.26
CA SER A 120 -1.31 -4.58 -14.12
C SER A 120 -2.00 -5.90 -14.51
N GLU A 121 -1.49 -6.60 -15.52
CA GLU A 121 -2.06 -7.86 -15.98
C GLU A 121 -2.02 -8.98 -14.94
N TRP A 122 -1.14 -8.91 -13.94
CA TRP A 122 -1.05 -9.94 -12.92
C TRP A 122 -2.32 -10.06 -12.07
N THR A 123 -3.05 -8.96 -11.92
CA THR A 123 -4.27 -8.90 -11.12
C THR A 123 -5.43 -8.22 -11.84
N ALA A 124 -5.47 -8.32 -13.17
CA ALA A 124 -6.58 -7.76 -13.96
C ALA A 124 -7.91 -8.46 -13.64
N SER A 125 -7.86 -9.71 -13.17
CA SER A 125 -8.97 -10.53 -12.74
C SER A 125 -8.47 -11.66 -11.87
N PHE A 126 -9.34 -12.41 -11.22
CA PHE A 126 -8.93 -13.61 -10.47
C PHE A 126 -8.29 -14.65 -11.41
N LYS A 127 -8.82 -14.80 -12.61
CA LYS A 127 -8.24 -15.70 -13.62
C LYS A 127 -6.81 -15.28 -13.98
N ALA A 128 -6.59 -14.00 -14.23
CA ALA A 128 -5.25 -13.47 -14.50
C ALA A 128 -4.30 -13.74 -13.32
N TYR A 129 -4.77 -13.52 -12.11
CA TYR A 129 -4.02 -13.82 -10.90
C TYR A 129 -3.59 -15.30 -10.85
N THR A 130 -4.46 -16.24 -11.18
CA THR A 130 -4.09 -17.66 -11.18
C THR A 130 -2.97 -17.99 -12.15
N HIS A 131 -2.88 -17.26 -13.28
CA HIS A 131 -1.78 -17.41 -14.25
C HIS A 131 -0.46 -16.78 -13.77
N HIS A 132 -0.53 -15.75 -12.93
CA HIS A 132 0.64 -15.00 -12.46
C HIS A 132 0.94 -15.21 -10.97
N LYS A 133 0.27 -16.14 -10.36
CA LYS A 133 0.33 -16.41 -8.91
C LYS A 133 1.77 -16.64 -8.42
N GLU A 134 2.56 -17.40 -9.17
CA GLU A 134 3.96 -17.65 -8.82
C GLU A 134 4.78 -16.36 -8.80
N ALA A 135 4.63 -15.51 -9.80
CA ALA A 135 5.33 -14.24 -9.88
C ALA A 135 4.96 -13.31 -8.72
N ILE A 136 3.68 -13.28 -8.36
CA ILE A 136 3.18 -12.47 -7.24
C ILE A 136 3.77 -12.97 -5.92
N THR A 137 3.76 -14.28 -5.69
CA THR A 137 4.29 -14.86 -4.45
C THR A 137 5.80 -14.66 -4.33
N GLU A 138 6.54 -14.77 -5.43
CA GLU A 138 7.98 -14.48 -5.44
C GLU A 138 8.26 -13.02 -5.10
N ARG A 139 7.46 -12.08 -5.59
CA ARG A 139 7.58 -10.66 -5.26
C ARG A 139 7.33 -10.42 -3.77
N ILE A 140 6.31 -11.06 -3.20
CA ILE A 140 6.02 -10.96 -1.77
C ILE A 140 7.18 -11.49 -0.93
N LYS A 141 7.73 -12.66 -1.30
CA LYS A 141 8.88 -13.22 -0.62
C LYS A 141 10.08 -12.29 -0.66
N ASP A 142 10.37 -11.72 -1.81
CA ASP A 142 11.49 -10.77 -1.94
C ASP A 142 11.29 -9.56 -1.02
N TYR A 143 10.11 -8.97 -1.01
CA TYR A 143 9.82 -7.85 -0.10
C TYR A 143 9.99 -8.21 1.37
N ILE A 144 9.55 -9.40 1.77
CA ILE A 144 9.63 -9.85 3.16
C ILE A 144 11.08 -10.16 3.56
N GLU A 145 11.77 -10.97 2.74
CA GLU A 145 13.11 -11.46 3.04
C GLU A 145 14.17 -10.35 2.95
N ASN A 146 13.99 -9.40 2.04
CA ASN A 146 14.90 -8.28 1.83
C ASN A 146 14.31 -6.96 2.30
N TYR A 147 13.42 -6.99 3.27
CA TYR A 147 12.68 -5.83 3.75
C TYR A 147 13.58 -4.62 4.03
N ASP A 148 14.70 -4.81 4.72
CA ASP A 148 15.59 -3.71 5.11
C ASP A 148 16.15 -2.95 3.89
N ASN A 149 16.34 -3.65 2.77
CA ASN A 149 16.82 -3.04 1.52
C ASN A 149 15.78 -2.10 0.90
N TYR A 150 14.50 -2.28 1.24
CA TYR A 150 13.41 -1.44 0.72
C TYR A 150 13.12 -0.19 1.56
N ILE A 151 13.63 -0.11 2.79
CA ILE A 151 13.36 1.04 3.67
C ILE A 151 13.73 2.38 3.03
N PRO A 152 14.92 2.55 2.41
CA PRO A 152 15.24 3.82 1.73
C PRO A 152 14.27 4.16 0.60
N LEU A 153 13.80 3.14 -0.13
CA LEU A 153 12.82 3.32 -1.20
C LEU A 153 11.44 3.71 -0.67
N ILE A 154 11.02 3.13 0.46
CA ILE A 154 9.77 3.51 1.11
C ILE A 154 9.82 4.99 1.50
N ARG A 155 10.91 5.45 2.05
CA ARG A 155 11.11 6.85 2.44
C ARG A 155 11.13 7.79 1.23
N LYS A 156 11.72 7.35 0.13
CA LYS A 156 11.68 8.06 -1.15
C LYS A 156 10.24 8.15 -1.68
N GLN A 157 9.47 7.07 -1.55
CA GLN A 157 8.05 7.04 -1.93
C GLN A 157 7.24 8.04 -1.10
N VAL A 158 7.47 8.09 0.21
CA VAL A 158 6.81 9.05 1.11
C VAL A 158 7.13 10.48 0.69
N THR A 159 8.39 10.77 0.39
CA THR A 159 8.82 12.11 -0.05
C THR A 159 8.11 12.52 -1.34
N LYS A 160 8.03 11.62 -2.31
CA LYS A 160 7.31 11.87 -3.57
C LYS A 160 5.84 12.18 -3.30
N LEU A 161 5.16 11.39 -2.47
CA LEU A 161 3.76 11.59 -2.16
C LEU A 161 3.50 12.88 -1.40
N LYS A 162 4.33 13.19 -0.40
CA LYS A 162 4.22 14.44 0.36
C LYS A 162 4.38 15.67 -0.52
N ASN A 163 5.36 15.67 -1.39
CA ASN A 163 5.71 16.85 -2.18
C ASN A 163 4.77 17.07 -3.36
N ASP A 164 4.33 15.99 -4.02
CA ASP A 164 3.64 16.10 -5.30
C ASP A 164 2.12 15.86 -5.21
N PHE A 165 1.65 15.13 -4.19
CA PHE A 165 0.27 14.67 -4.14
C PHE A 165 -0.45 15.02 -2.85
N PHE A 166 0.15 14.80 -1.68
CA PHE A 166 -0.50 14.95 -0.37
C PHE A 166 0.00 16.18 0.38
N SER A 167 -0.06 17.35 -0.29
CA SER A 167 0.43 18.61 0.24
C SER A 167 -0.65 19.69 0.16
N GLY A 168 -0.96 20.30 1.31
CA GLY A 168 -1.86 21.46 1.36
C GLY A 168 -1.27 22.69 0.66
N LYS A 169 0.06 22.85 0.71
CA LYS A 169 0.77 23.89 -0.04
C LYS A 169 0.55 23.70 -1.54
N LYS A 170 0.67 22.47 -2.04
CA LYS A 170 0.46 22.15 -3.46
C LYS A 170 -0.97 22.44 -3.89
N LEU A 171 -1.95 22.13 -3.05
CA LEU A 171 -3.35 22.47 -3.30
C LEU A 171 -3.54 23.98 -3.40
N TYR A 172 -2.99 24.74 -2.45
CA TYR A 172 -3.08 26.19 -2.41
C TYR A 172 -2.47 26.83 -3.65
N GLU A 173 -1.27 26.41 -4.04
CA GLU A 173 -0.61 26.90 -5.26
C GLU A 173 -1.46 26.63 -6.51
N GLY A 174 -2.12 25.48 -6.58
CA GLY A 174 -3.02 25.14 -7.68
C GLY A 174 -4.27 26.01 -7.75
N ILE A 175 -4.77 26.50 -6.59
CA ILE A 175 -5.95 27.35 -6.52
C ILE A 175 -5.64 28.77 -6.97
N ILE A 176 -4.49 29.32 -6.60
CA ILE A 176 -4.12 30.72 -6.87
C ILE A 176 -3.42 30.91 -8.21
N SER A 177 -3.04 29.85 -8.89
CA SER A 177 -2.49 29.89 -10.25
C SER A 177 -3.58 29.76 -11.33
#